data_37a8f3b6ea4f97be90fef2c9cfb57725
#
_entry.id   37a8f3b6ea4f97be90fef2c9cfb57725
#
_cell.length_a   1.000
_cell.length_b   1.000
_cell.length_c   1.000
_cell.angle_alpha   90.00
_cell.angle_beta   90.00
_cell.angle_gamma   90.00
#
_symmetry.space_group_name_H-M   'P 1'
#
loop_
_entity.id
_entity.type
_entity.pdbx_description
1 polymer ?
#
loop_
_entity_poly.entity_id
_entity_poly.type
_entity_poly.pdbx_seq_one_letter_code
_entity_poly.pdbx_strand_id
1 'polypeptide(L)'
;VLILAFDTAGSNLFVALLSEEKILIQSAIYESGKQAELLITEIEKILCEQKIWYQDLDLIVATKGPGSFTGTRIGLTVARTLKLATNLPLILINSDEVKNFEIASIASFGLEKFRRGEISTDLNPIYSEGPRISERKK
;
A
#
# COMPACT_ATOMS: atom_id res chain seq x y z
N VAL A 1 -3.34 10.49 14.08
CA VAL A 1 -3.01 9.18 13.51
C VAL A 1 -2.10 9.37 12.32
N LEU A 2 -0.90 8.80 12.39
CA LEU A 2 0.04 8.84 11.28
C LEU A 2 -0.11 7.60 10.42
N ILE A 3 -0.29 7.81 9.14
CA ILE A 3 -0.60 6.75 8.19
C ILE A 3 0.45 6.71 7.09
N LEU A 4 0.98 5.52 6.84
CA LEU A 4 1.80 5.26 5.66
C LEU A 4 0.91 4.54 4.66
N ALA A 5 0.74 5.12 3.48
CA ALA A 5 -0.12 4.55 2.45
C ALA A 5 0.65 4.35 1.17
N PHE A 6 0.44 3.24 0.47
CA PHE A 6 1.04 3.05 -0.84
C PHE A 6 0.12 2.23 -1.75
N ASP A 7 0.25 2.51 -3.04
CA ASP A 7 -0.55 1.89 -4.08
C ASP A 7 0.38 1.42 -5.19
N THR A 8 0.39 0.12 -5.42
CA THR A 8 1.22 -0.48 -6.46
C THR A 8 0.37 -1.23 -7.49
N ALA A 9 -0.95 -1.11 -7.41
CA ALA A 9 -1.85 -1.87 -8.28
C ALA A 9 -1.83 -1.37 -9.73
N GLY A 10 -1.55 -0.09 -9.94
CA GLY A 10 -1.49 0.47 -11.28
C GLY A 10 -0.12 0.36 -11.89
N SER A 11 0.13 1.13 -12.95
CA SER A 11 1.40 1.10 -13.64
C SER A 11 2.48 1.90 -12.90
N ASN A 12 2.07 2.78 -12.00
CA ASN A 12 3.00 3.60 -11.22
C ASN A 12 2.89 3.23 -9.75
N LEU A 13 3.91 3.55 -9.00
CA LEU A 13 3.91 3.36 -7.56
C LEU A 13 3.65 4.69 -6.90
N PHE A 14 2.74 4.71 -5.95
CA PHE A 14 2.44 5.91 -5.18
C PHE A 14 2.64 5.63 -3.70
N VAL A 15 3.26 6.59 -3.01
CA VAL A 15 3.53 6.48 -1.58
C VAL A 15 3.18 7.81 -0.93
N ALA A 16 2.58 7.77 0.23
CA ALA A 16 2.26 8.99 0.97
C ALA A 16 2.35 8.76 2.47
N LEU A 17 2.67 9.81 3.18
CA LEU A 17 2.62 9.85 4.61
C LEU A 17 1.57 10.90 4.99
N LEU A 18 0.63 10.52 5.82
CA LEU A 18 -0.49 11.39 6.16
C LEU A 18 -0.65 11.48 7.68
N SER A 19 -1.14 12.64 8.12
CA SER A 19 -1.61 12.83 9.48
C SER A 19 -3.11 12.98 9.35
N GLU A 20 -3.85 12.00 9.84
CA GLU A 20 -5.29 11.90 9.60
C GLU A 20 -5.54 11.91 8.10
N GLU A 21 -6.25 12.90 7.59
CA GLU A 21 -6.54 12.98 6.16
C GLU A 21 -5.62 13.98 5.45
N LYS A 22 -4.69 14.58 6.18
CA LYS A 22 -3.80 15.58 5.60
C LYS A 22 -2.53 14.93 5.09
N ILE A 23 -2.22 15.15 3.84
CA ILE A 23 -0.98 14.65 3.26
C ILE A 23 0.19 15.48 3.79
N LEU A 24 1.16 14.83 4.40
CA LEU A 24 2.40 15.47 4.82
C LEU A 24 3.41 15.47 3.69
N ILE A 25 3.50 14.36 2.97
CA ILE A 25 4.39 14.24 1.82
C ILE A 25 3.87 13.09 0.96
N GLN A 26 4.00 13.22 -0.34
CA GLN A 26 3.65 12.14 -1.26
C GLN A 26 4.65 12.07 -2.39
N SER A 27 4.76 10.92 -2.99
CA SER A 27 5.72 10.66 -4.04
C SER A 27 5.13 9.67 -5.02
N ALA A 28 5.56 9.76 -6.27
CA ALA A 28 5.16 8.81 -7.31
C ALA A 28 6.42 8.32 -8.01
N ILE A 29 6.45 7.03 -8.28
CA ILE A 29 7.56 6.40 -8.97
C ILE A 29 7.05 5.89 -10.30
N TYR A 30 7.62 6.39 -11.38
CA TYR A 30 7.16 6.06 -12.73
C TYR A 30 8.06 5.09 -13.48
N GLU A 31 9.17 4.70 -12.86
CA GLU A 31 10.09 3.77 -13.50
C GLU A 31 9.60 2.35 -13.38
N SER A 32 9.83 1.57 -14.40
CA SER A 32 9.52 0.15 -14.35
C SER A 32 10.79 -0.62 -14.02
N GLY A 33 10.63 -1.86 -13.59
CA GLY A 33 11.76 -2.70 -13.25
C GLY A 33 11.89 -2.85 -11.74
N LYS A 34 12.74 -2.23 -11.08
CA LYS A 34 13.10 -2.46 -9.69
C LYS A 34 12.07 -1.93 -8.68
N GLN A 35 10.79 -2.25 -8.90
CA GLN A 35 9.72 -1.65 -8.09
C GLN A 35 9.83 -1.95 -6.61
N ALA A 36 10.20 -3.16 -6.23
CA ALA A 36 10.27 -3.50 -4.82
C ALA A 36 11.33 -2.66 -4.10
N GLU A 37 12.50 -2.55 -4.73
CA GLU A 37 13.58 -1.75 -4.15
C GLU A 37 13.21 -0.29 -4.10
N LEU A 38 12.58 0.21 -5.17
CA LEU A 38 12.18 1.60 -5.25
C LEU A 38 11.12 1.94 -4.22
N LEU A 39 10.17 1.02 -3.98
CA LEU A 39 9.11 1.26 -3.00
C LEU A 39 9.69 1.39 -1.60
N ILE A 40 10.53 0.45 -1.20
CA ILE A 40 11.13 0.49 0.14
C ILE A 40 12.00 1.73 0.30
N THR A 41 12.82 2.03 -0.72
CA THR A 41 13.67 3.21 -0.68
C THR A 41 12.85 4.48 -0.54
N GLU A 42 11.75 4.56 -1.28
CA GLU A 42 10.92 5.75 -1.24
C GLU A 42 10.20 5.90 0.09
N ILE A 43 9.74 4.78 0.67
CA ILE A 43 9.13 4.81 1.99
C ILE A 43 10.13 5.37 3.02
N GLU A 44 11.34 4.85 2.99
CA GLU A 44 12.35 5.29 3.96
C GLU A 44 12.74 6.75 3.73
N LYS A 45 12.77 7.17 2.47
CA LYS A 45 13.09 8.54 2.15
C LYS A 45 12.04 9.51 2.71
N ILE A 46 10.76 9.23 2.50
CA ILE A 46 9.74 10.15 2.96
C ILE A 46 9.63 10.16 4.49
N LEU A 47 9.85 9.03 5.13
CA LEU A 47 9.88 8.99 6.59
C LEU A 47 11.05 9.83 7.11
N CYS A 48 12.21 9.67 6.50
CA CYS A 48 13.40 10.42 6.91
C CYS A 48 13.20 11.92 6.70
N GLU A 49 12.64 12.32 5.58
CA GLU A 49 12.39 13.72 5.31
C GLU A 49 11.44 14.36 6.32
N GLN A 50 10.50 13.59 6.83
CA GLN A 50 9.55 14.07 7.82
C GLN A 50 10.03 13.83 9.26
N LYS A 51 11.21 13.23 9.41
CA LYS A 51 11.78 12.90 10.71
C LYS A 51 10.86 12.01 11.54
N ILE A 52 10.25 11.04 10.85
CA ILE A 52 9.32 10.09 11.44
C ILE A 52 9.94 8.71 11.36
N TRP A 53 9.86 7.94 12.43
CA TRP A 53 10.32 6.56 12.47
C TRP A 53 9.14 5.63 12.28
N TYR A 54 9.41 4.38 11.93
CA TYR A 54 8.33 3.40 11.80
C TYR A 54 7.51 3.29 13.07
N GLN A 55 8.16 3.41 14.24
CA GLN A 55 7.46 3.34 15.52
C GLN A 55 6.46 4.46 15.73
N ASP A 56 6.62 5.56 15.02
CA ASP A 56 5.71 6.69 15.15
C ASP A 56 4.43 6.50 14.34
N LEU A 57 4.43 5.52 13.44
CA LEU A 57 3.26 5.27 12.60
C LEU A 57 2.17 4.55 13.39
N ASP A 58 0.93 4.79 13.02
CA ASP A 58 -0.22 4.16 13.65
C ASP A 58 -0.92 3.17 12.74
N LEU A 59 -0.72 3.29 11.43
CA LEU A 59 -1.48 2.51 10.47
C LEU A 59 -0.75 2.42 9.14
N ILE A 60 -0.81 1.27 8.52
CA ILE A 60 -0.34 1.07 7.15
C ILE A 60 -1.55 0.76 6.28
N VAL A 61 -1.69 1.48 5.18
CA VAL A 61 -2.76 1.26 4.21
C VAL A 61 -2.11 0.96 2.86
N ALA A 62 -2.52 -0.12 2.23
CA ALA A 62 -1.97 -0.51 0.93
C ALA A 62 -3.09 -1.08 0.07
N THR A 63 -2.92 -1.01 -1.25
CA THR A 63 -3.88 -1.63 -2.15
C THR A 63 -3.50 -3.10 -2.35
N LYS A 64 -4.50 -3.94 -2.53
CA LYS A 64 -4.28 -5.36 -2.81
C LYS A 64 -4.78 -5.74 -4.19
N GLY A 65 -5.12 -4.75 -5.00
CA GLY A 65 -5.66 -4.95 -6.32
C GLY A 65 -7.17 -4.80 -6.33
N PRO A 66 -7.82 -5.05 -7.44
CA PRO A 66 -7.26 -5.63 -8.66
C PRO A 66 -6.30 -4.68 -9.36
N GLY A 67 -5.29 -5.24 -9.95
CA GLY A 67 -4.25 -4.47 -10.63
C GLY A 67 -3.29 -5.39 -11.35
N SER A 68 -2.13 -4.86 -11.72
CA SER A 68 -1.14 -5.65 -12.43
C SER A 68 -0.63 -6.78 -11.52
N PHE A 69 -0.29 -7.91 -12.13
CA PHE A 69 0.18 -9.06 -11.39
C PHE A 69 1.44 -8.72 -10.59
N THR A 70 2.42 -8.11 -11.26
CA THR A 70 3.70 -7.79 -10.62
C THR A 70 3.56 -6.73 -9.54
N GLY A 71 2.90 -5.63 -9.86
CA GLY A 71 2.76 -4.51 -8.92
C GLY A 71 2.00 -4.91 -7.68
N THR A 72 0.92 -5.65 -7.84
CA THR A 72 0.10 -6.09 -6.72
C THR A 72 0.90 -6.97 -5.76
N ARG A 73 1.71 -7.88 -6.33
CA ARG A 73 2.55 -8.74 -5.50
C ARG A 73 3.61 -7.97 -4.73
N ILE A 74 4.23 -6.99 -5.39
CA ILE A 74 5.25 -6.17 -4.76
C ILE A 74 4.68 -5.42 -3.56
N GLY A 75 3.56 -4.76 -3.76
CA GLY A 75 2.93 -4.00 -2.68
C GLY A 75 2.56 -4.87 -1.50
N LEU A 76 1.99 -6.04 -1.78
CA LEU A 76 1.61 -6.94 -0.70
C LEU A 76 2.82 -7.51 0.03
N THR A 77 3.89 -7.83 -0.69
CA THR A 77 5.11 -8.32 -0.07
C THR A 77 5.68 -7.26 0.88
N VAL A 78 5.73 -6.02 0.44
CA VAL A 78 6.23 -4.93 1.28
C VAL A 78 5.31 -4.72 2.48
N ALA A 79 3.99 -4.75 2.26
CA ALA A 79 3.01 -4.57 3.34
C ALA A 79 3.16 -5.65 4.41
N ARG A 80 3.28 -6.90 3.98
CA ARG A 80 3.48 -8.02 4.92
C ARG A 80 4.76 -7.87 5.70
N THR A 81 5.83 -7.51 5.01
CA THR A 81 7.14 -7.34 5.65
C THR A 81 7.07 -6.25 6.71
N LEU A 82 6.46 -5.12 6.38
CA LEU A 82 6.32 -4.04 7.34
C LEU A 82 5.45 -4.44 8.52
N LYS A 83 4.36 -5.16 8.27
CA LYS A 83 3.50 -5.62 9.35
C LYS A 83 4.26 -6.55 10.30
N LEU A 84 5.03 -7.47 9.76
CA LEU A 84 5.81 -8.39 10.60
C LEU A 84 6.91 -7.66 11.36
N ALA A 85 7.57 -6.71 10.73
CA ALA A 85 8.68 -6.00 11.36
C ALA A 85 8.23 -4.99 12.41
N THR A 86 7.08 -4.36 12.22
CA THR A 86 6.64 -3.25 13.07
C THR A 86 5.45 -3.59 13.94
N ASN A 87 4.74 -4.65 13.62
CA ASN A 87 3.49 -5.04 14.26
C ASN A 87 2.40 -3.97 14.17
N LEU A 88 2.48 -3.12 13.15
CA LEU A 88 1.47 -2.10 12.94
C LEU A 88 0.21 -2.69 12.32
N PRO A 89 -0.96 -2.12 12.60
CA PRO A 89 -2.17 -2.52 11.91
C PRO A 89 -2.05 -2.28 10.41
N LEU A 90 -2.56 -3.20 9.61
CA LEU A 90 -2.53 -3.12 8.17
C LEU A 90 -3.95 -3.20 7.63
N ILE A 91 -4.32 -2.24 6.81
CA ILE A 91 -5.59 -2.25 6.10
C ILE A 91 -5.28 -2.37 4.61
N LEU A 92 -5.82 -3.40 3.98
CA LEU A 92 -5.68 -3.61 2.54
C LEU A 92 -6.97 -3.18 1.87
N ILE A 93 -6.84 -2.39 0.82
CA ILE A 93 -7.96 -1.80 0.11
C ILE A 93 -8.06 -2.42 -1.27
N ASN A 94 -9.27 -2.84 -1.66
CA ASN A 94 -9.51 -3.22 -3.03
C ASN A 94 -9.53 -1.95 -3.86
N SER A 95 -8.79 -1.93 -4.93
CA SER A 95 -8.70 -0.75 -5.79
C SER A 95 -10.08 -0.32 -6.31
N ASP A 96 -10.98 -1.27 -6.46
CA ASP A 96 -12.34 -0.99 -6.93
C ASP A 96 -13.19 -0.25 -5.90
N GLU A 97 -12.78 -0.24 -4.64
CA GLU A 97 -13.55 0.40 -3.59
C GLU A 97 -13.35 1.92 -3.56
N VAL A 98 -12.37 2.41 -4.29
CA VAL A 98 -12.04 3.83 -4.30
C VAL A 98 -12.36 4.39 -5.66
N LYS A 99 -13.17 5.44 -5.70
CA LYS A 99 -13.64 5.99 -6.96
C LYS A 99 -12.57 6.70 -7.76
N ASN A 100 -11.62 7.32 -7.10
CA ASN A 100 -10.48 7.88 -7.78
C ASN A 100 -9.24 7.23 -7.19
N PHE A 101 -8.17 7.22 -7.96
CA PHE A 101 -6.97 6.51 -7.55
C PHE A 101 -5.94 7.42 -6.87
N GLU A 102 -6.43 8.46 -6.22
CA GLU A 102 -5.53 9.31 -5.46
C GLU A 102 -5.15 8.65 -4.16
N ILE A 103 -3.89 8.74 -3.80
CA ILE A 103 -3.37 8.09 -2.60
C ILE A 103 -4.08 8.60 -1.34
N ALA A 104 -4.49 9.88 -1.36
CA ALA A 104 -5.21 10.45 -0.22
C ALA A 104 -6.55 9.77 -0.01
N SER A 105 -7.24 9.44 -1.11
CA SER A 105 -8.53 8.75 -1.02
C SER A 105 -8.37 7.33 -0.51
N ILE A 106 -7.31 6.65 -0.95
CA ILE A 106 -7.00 5.31 -0.48
C ILE A 106 -6.72 5.33 1.00
N ALA A 107 -5.90 6.27 1.46
CA ALA A 107 -5.56 6.40 2.87
C ALA A 107 -6.79 6.74 3.71
N SER A 108 -7.63 7.62 3.22
CA SER A 108 -8.84 8.04 3.92
C SER A 108 -9.81 6.87 4.10
N PHE A 109 -9.96 6.08 3.05
CA PHE A 109 -10.82 4.90 3.11
C PHE A 109 -10.26 3.87 4.10
N GLY A 110 -8.96 3.70 4.09
CA GLY A 110 -8.30 2.81 5.05
C GLY A 110 -8.44 3.28 6.49
N LEU A 111 -8.31 4.58 6.71
CA LEU A 111 -8.48 5.15 8.03
C LEU A 111 -9.91 4.93 8.56
N GLU A 112 -10.89 5.07 7.67
CA GLU A 112 -12.27 4.83 8.05
C GLU A 112 -12.48 3.38 8.47
N LYS A 113 -11.94 2.44 7.70
CA LYS A 113 -12.02 1.03 8.07
C LYS A 113 -11.34 0.77 9.41
N PHE A 114 -10.19 1.37 9.62
CA PHE A 114 -9.44 1.21 10.85
C PHE A 114 -10.25 1.71 12.06
N ARG A 115 -10.91 2.86 11.89
CA ARG A 115 -11.73 3.44 12.95
C ARG A 115 -12.96 2.59 13.27
N ARG A 116 -13.41 1.78 12.31
CA ARG A 116 -14.49 0.84 12.54
C ARG A 116 -14.00 -0.47 13.15
N GLY A 117 -12.73 -0.58 13.46
CA GLY A 117 -12.16 -1.78 14.05
C GLY A 117 -11.79 -2.87 13.05
N GLU A 118 -11.81 -2.57 11.76
CA GLU A 118 -11.44 -3.54 10.73
C GLU A 118 -9.93 -3.58 10.58
N ILE A 119 -9.39 -4.77 10.51
CA ILE A 119 -7.98 -5.00 10.23
C ILE A 119 -7.93 -6.13 9.22
N SER A 120 -7.10 -5.97 8.19
CA SER A 120 -7.03 -6.97 7.14
C SER A 120 -6.33 -8.23 7.63
N THR A 121 -6.98 -9.36 7.42
CA THR A 121 -6.43 -10.66 7.78
C THR A 121 -6.14 -11.48 6.54
N ASP A 122 -6.85 -11.23 5.44
CA ASP A 122 -6.58 -11.91 4.18
C ASP A 122 -5.57 -11.06 3.41
N LEU A 123 -4.33 -11.52 3.40
CA LEU A 123 -3.23 -10.80 2.77
C LEU A 123 -2.93 -11.29 1.36
N ASN A 124 -3.88 -11.97 0.74
CA ASN A 124 -3.73 -12.44 -0.63
C ASN A 124 -4.08 -11.35 -1.63
N PRO A 125 -3.35 -11.26 -2.74
CA PRO A 125 -3.63 -10.22 -3.73
C PRO A 125 -4.84 -10.54 -4.58
N ILE A 126 -5.43 -9.50 -5.18
CA ILE A 126 -6.46 -9.63 -6.18
C ILE A 126 -5.84 -9.13 -7.48
N TYR A 127 -5.85 -9.99 -8.50
CA TYR A 127 -5.28 -9.63 -9.79
C TYR A 127 -6.39 -9.30 -10.79
N SER A 128 -6.15 -8.29 -11.60
CA SER A 128 -7.08 -7.98 -12.69
C SER A 128 -6.99 -9.05 -13.76
N GLU A 129 -5.80 -9.67 -13.89
CA GLU A 129 -5.62 -10.81 -14.76
C GLU A 129 -4.95 -11.85 -13.93
N GLY A 130 -5.52 -12.99 -13.82
CA GLY A 130 -4.94 -14.06 -13.04
C GLY A 130 -3.70 -14.62 -13.72
N PRO A 131 -2.95 -15.43 -13.02
CA PRO A 131 -1.82 -16.15 -13.61
C PRO A 131 -2.39 -17.13 -14.60
N ARG A 132 -1.86 -17.07 -15.78
CA ARG A 132 -2.41 -17.92 -16.80
C ARG A 132 -2.15 -19.32 -16.60
N ILE A 133 -1.27 -19.67 -15.85
CA ILE A 133 -0.93 -20.95 -15.69
C ILE A 133 -1.84 -21.66 -15.05
N SER A 134 -2.26 -21.26 -14.44
CA SER A 134 -2.89 -22.05 -13.80
C SER A 134 -3.93 -22.48 -14.23
N GLU A 135 -4.04 -22.07 -15.12
CA GLU A 135 -5.01 -22.51 -15.65
C GLU A 135 -4.83 -23.79 -15.72
N ARG A 136 -4.20 -24.25 -15.37
CA ARG A 136 -3.99 -25.31 -15.43
C ARG A 136 -4.29 -26.14 -14.62
N LYS A 137 -4.12 -26.09 -14.59
CA LYS A 137 -4.40 -26.73 -14.30
C LYS A 137 -4.63 -27.47 -13.95
N LYS A 138 -4.52 -27.75 -14.06
CA LYS A 138 -4.73 -28.23 -14.15
C LYS A 138 -4.83 -28.77 -13.99
#